data_93c9db3b236a681fd0525145301d72ed
#
_entry.id   93c9db3b236a681fd0525145301d72ed
#
_cell.length_a   1.000
_cell.length_b   1.000
_cell.length_c   1.000
_cell.angle_alpha   90.00
_cell.angle_beta   90.00
_cell.angle_gamma   90.00
#
_symmetry.space_group_name_H-M   'P 1'
#
loop_
_entity.id
_entity.type
_entity.pdbx_description
1 polymer ?
#
loop_
_entity_poly.entity_id
_entity_poly.type
_entity_poly.pdbx_seq_one_letter_code
_entity_poly.pdbx_strand_id
1 'polypeptide(L)'
;MTTSHDQAPDLFGAPEAENSVVAPLAERLRPRAFADFVGQEDITAPDRPLRRAIEADQLSSVIFWGPPGSGKTTLAHLIARHTKAQFVPFSAVTGGIPELRTIIKTAEQRQAINGQRTILFVDEIHRFNKAQQDAFLP
;
A
#
# COMPACT_ATOMS: atom_id res chain seq x y z
N MET A 1 32.36 3.11 -45.93
CA MET A 1 31.98 4.12 -44.92
C MET A 1 31.02 3.47 -43.96
N THR A 2 31.53 2.99 -42.87
CA THR A 2 30.74 2.36 -41.81
C THR A 2 30.50 3.39 -40.71
N THR A 3 29.29 3.88 -40.60
CA THR A 3 28.87 4.68 -39.46
C THR A 3 28.50 3.75 -38.30
N SER A 4 29.37 3.70 -37.33
CA SER A 4 29.08 3.06 -36.03
C SER A 4 27.96 3.83 -35.36
N HIS A 5 26.79 3.22 -35.24
CA HIS A 5 25.78 3.68 -34.29
C HIS A 5 26.23 3.24 -32.89
N ASP A 6 26.77 4.21 -32.18
CA ASP A 6 27.01 4.14 -30.77
C ASP A 6 25.63 4.18 -30.05
N GLN A 7 25.09 2.99 -29.76
CA GLN A 7 23.91 2.88 -28.92
C GLN A 7 24.36 3.03 -27.47
N ALA A 8 24.09 4.19 -26.91
CA ALA A 8 24.19 4.39 -25.46
C ALA A 8 23.34 3.32 -24.74
N PRO A 9 23.86 2.68 -23.70
CA PRO A 9 23.08 1.70 -22.93
C PRO A 9 21.88 2.37 -22.29
N ASP A 10 20.72 1.76 -22.50
CA ASP A 10 19.46 2.22 -21.93
C ASP A 10 19.52 2.02 -20.41
N LEU A 11 19.77 3.10 -19.69
CA LEU A 11 19.92 3.12 -18.22
C LEU A 11 18.59 3.00 -17.47
N PHE A 12 17.45 2.93 -18.18
CA PHE A 12 16.12 2.91 -17.58
C PHE A 12 15.28 1.67 -17.91
N GLY A 13 15.86 0.72 -18.59
CA GLY A 13 15.21 -0.54 -18.92
C GLY A 13 15.59 -1.68 -17.97
N ALA A 14 15.28 -1.57 -16.69
CA ALA A 14 15.35 -2.73 -15.81
C ALA A 14 14.04 -3.53 -15.96
N PRO A 15 14.09 -4.80 -16.37
CA PRO A 15 12.89 -5.64 -16.41
C PRO A 15 12.40 -5.88 -14.95
N GLU A 16 11.12 -5.66 -14.73
CA GLU A 16 10.45 -5.87 -13.44
C GLU A 16 10.57 -7.32 -12.87
N ALA A 17 11.18 -8.22 -13.63
CA ALA A 17 11.30 -9.62 -13.26
C ALA A 17 12.47 -9.92 -12.31
N GLU A 18 13.50 -9.08 -12.20
CA GLU A 18 14.69 -9.39 -11.38
C GLU A 18 14.55 -8.96 -9.92
N ASN A 19 13.60 -8.10 -9.57
CA ASN A 19 13.39 -7.67 -8.18
C ASN A 19 12.70 -8.73 -7.29
N SER A 20 12.16 -9.80 -7.86
CA SER A 20 11.49 -10.84 -7.07
C SER A 20 12.43 -11.79 -6.35
N VAL A 21 13.70 -11.86 -6.77
CA VAL A 21 14.67 -12.81 -6.22
C VAL A 21 15.40 -12.26 -4.99
N VAL A 22 15.44 -10.94 -4.84
CA VAL A 22 16.17 -10.25 -3.76
C VAL A 22 15.27 -9.92 -2.56
N ALA A 23 13.95 -10.02 -2.71
CA ALA A 23 13.02 -9.74 -1.62
C ALA A 23 13.17 -10.78 -0.48
N PRO A 24 13.10 -10.35 0.80
CA PRO A 24 13.13 -11.26 1.94
C PRO A 24 12.08 -12.36 1.83
N LEU A 25 12.38 -13.55 2.35
CA LEU A 25 11.48 -14.71 2.25
C LEU A 25 10.08 -14.42 2.79
N ALA A 26 9.98 -13.68 3.88
CA ALA A 26 8.70 -13.27 4.46
C ALA A 26 7.84 -12.44 3.49
N GLU A 27 8.47 -11.61 2.67
CA GLU A 27 7.78 -10.81 1.66
C GLU A 27 7.37 -11.66 0.45
N ARG A 28 8.22 -12.60 0.06
CA ARG A 28 7.92 -13.54 -1.04
C ARG A 28 6.78 -14.51 -0.70
N LEU A 29 6.66 -14.89 0.57
CA LEU A 29 5.61 -15.77 1.08
C LEU A 29 4.32 -15.02 1.47
N ARG A 30 4.31 -13.70 1.35
CA ARG A 30 3.12 -12.91 1.66
C ARG A 30 1.97 -13.28 0.72
N PRO A 31 0.75 -13.52 1.25
CA PRO A 31 -0.41 -13.85 0.44
C PRO A 31 -0.64 -12.82 -0.68
N ARG A 32 -0.94 -13.31 -1.86
CA ARG A 32 -1.20 -12.47 -3.05
C ARG A 32 -2.68 -12.33 -3.38
N ALA A 33 -3.50 -13.22 -2.83
CA ALA A 33 -4.95 -13.22 -2.95
C ALA A 33 -5.58 -13.44 -1.58
N PHE A 34 -6.84 -13.06 -1.45
CA PHE A 34 -7.58 -13.29 -0.19
C PHE A 34 -7.72 -14.78 0.13
N ALA A 35 -7.78 -15.64 -0.88
CA ALA A 35 -7.83 -17.08 -0.70
C ALA A 35 -6.58 -17.66 -0.02
N ASP A 36 -5.44 -16.99 -0.19
CA ASP A 36 -4.16 -17.40 0.39
C ASP A 36 -3.96 -16.82 1.81
N PHE A 37 -4.86 -15.93 2.24
CA PHE A 37 -4.77 -15.29 3.53
C PHE A 37 -5.37 -16.19 4.60
N VAL A 38 -4.52 -16.74 5.45
CA VAL A 38 -4.90 -17.65 6.52
C VAL A 38 -5.17 -16.87 7.81
N GLY A 39 -6.31 -17.16 8.44
CA GLY A 39 -6.76 -16.50 9.65
C GLY A 39 -7.61 -15.26 9.38
N GLN A 40 -8.21 -14.69 10.44
CA GLN A 40 -9.10 -13.53 10.36
C GLN A 40 -10.32 -13.74 9.43
N GLU A 41 -10.83 -14.95 9.32
CA GLU A 41 -11.98 -15.31 8.46
C GLU A 41 -13.22 -14.49 8.79
N ASP A 42 -13.37 -14.09 10.05
CA ASP A 42 -14.43 -13.18 10.49
C ASP A 42 -14.41 -11.80 9.80
N ILE A 43 -13.29 -11.43 9.20
CA ILE A 43 -13.09 -10.14 8.53
C ILE A 43 -12.98 -10.33 7.02
N THR A 44 -12.32 -11.40 6.58
CA THR A 44 -11.92 -11.60 5.18
C THR A 44 -12.83 -12.53 4.39
N ALA A 45 -13.77 -13.23 5.04
CA ALA A 45 -14.73 -14.10 4.34
C ALA A 45 -15.57 -13.29 3.32
N PRO A 46 -16.00 -13.93 2.20
CA PRO A 46 -16.68 -13.24 1.11
C PRO A 46 -17.97 -12.50 1.49
N ASP A 47 -18.64 -12.96 2.54
CA ASP A 47 -19.91 -12.40 3.04
C ASP A 47 -19.72 -11.24 4.02
N ARG A 48 -18.48 -10.94 4.42
CA ARG A 48 -18.18 -9.92 5.42
C ARG A 48 -18.20 -8.51 4.85
N PRO A 49 -18.59 -7.51 5.67
CA PRO A 49 -18.71 -6.13 5.21
C PRO A 49 -17.42 -5.55 4.61
N LEU A 50 -16.27 -5.82 5.22
CA LEU A 50 -14.99 -5.35 4.70
C LEU A 50 -14.70 -5.93 3.32
N ARG A 51 -14.89 -7.23 3.16
CA ARG A 51 -14.67 -7.92 1.88
C ARG A 51 -15.58 -7.36 0.78
N ARG A 52 -16.85 -7.15 1.08
CA ARG A 52 -17.81 -6.55 0.14
C ARG A 52 -17.42 -5.12 -0.25
N ALA A 53 -16.97 -4.31 0.71
CA ALA A 53 -16.53 -2.94 0.44
C ALA A 53 -15.29 -2.93 -0.48
N ILE A 54 -14.37 -3.86 -0.29
CA ILE A 54 -13.19 -4.01 -1.14
C ILE A 54 -13.59 -4.41 -2.56
N GLU A 55 -14.45 -5.39 -2.72
CA GLU A 55 -14.91 -5.88 -4.01
C GLU A 55 -15.74 -4.85 -4.77
N ALA A 56 -16.51 -4.04 -4.06
CA ALA A 56 -17.28 -2.93 -4.63
C ALA A 56 -16.45 -1.66 -4.86
N ASP A 57 -15.17 -1.66 -4.50
CA ASP A 57 -14.28 -0.46 -4.51
C ASP A 57 -14.88 0.73 -3.74
N GLN A 58 -15.55 0.44 -2.64
CA GLN A 58 -16.22 1.42 -1.76
C GLN A 58 -15.58 1.49 -0.37
N LEU A 59 -14.31 1.15 -0.28
CA LEU A 59 -13.58 1.17 0.98
C LEU A 59 -13.37 2.61 1.45
N SER A 60 -13.87 2.90 2.63
CA SER A 60 -13.60 4.15 3.37
C SER A 60 -12.36 3.98 4.27
N SER A 61 -12.10 4.94 5.13
CA SER A 61 -11.04 4.84 6.13
C SER A 61 -11.29 3.65 7.06
N VAL A 62 -10.28 2.80 7.21
CA VAL A 62 -10.35 1.60 8.05
C VAL A 62 -9.16 1.60 9.00
N ILE A 63 -9.40 1.23 10.25
CA ILE A 63 -8.37 1.06 11.26
C ILE A 63 -8.21 -0.42 11.56
N PHE A 64 -7.03 -0.96 11.29
CA PHE A 64 -6.66 -2.30 11.73
C PHE A 64 -5.92 -2.22 13.06
N TRP A 65 -6.48 -2.91 14.04
CA TRP A 65 -5.92 -2.95 15.38
C TRP A 65 -5.57 -4.38 15.77
N GLY A 66 -4.44 -4.54 16.42
CA GLY A 66 -3.98 -5.85 16.88
C GLY A 66 -2.48 -5.91 17.16
N PRO A 67 -2.00 -7.00 17.74
CA PRO A 67 -0.59 -7.19 18.07
C PRO A 67 0.28 -7.29 16.80
N PRO A 68 1.61 -7.06 16.91
CA PRO A 68 2.55 -7.32 15.82
C PRO A 68 2.42 -8.76 15.31
N GLY A 69 2.52 -8.95 13.99
CA GLY A 69 2.40 -10.26 13.37
C GLY A 69 0.98 -10.78 13.17
N SER A 70 -0.05 -9.97 13.42
CA SER A 70 -1.46 -10.33 13.18
C SER A 70 -1.91 -10.22 11.72
N GLY A 71 -1.01 -9.90 10.78
CA GLY A 71 -1.31 -9.83 9.36
C GLY A 71 -1.88 -8.48 8.88
N LYS A 72 -1.86 -7.43 9.70
CA LYS A 72 -2.38 -6.10 9.34
C LYS A 72 -1.75 -5.54 8.07
N THR A 73 -0.42 -5.58 7.97
CA THR A 73 0.32 -5.10 6.81
C THR A 73 0.00 -5.93 5.57
N THR A 74 -0.07 -7.24 5.71
CA THR A 74 -0.44 -8.15 4.62
C THR A 74 -1.84 -7.87 4.11
N LEU A 75 -2.79 -7.65 5.00
CA LEU A 75 -4.16 -7.31 4.64
C LEU A 75 -4.23 -5.97 3.90
N ALA A 76 -3.49 -4.96 4.35
CA ALA A 76 -3.41 -3.67 3.67
C ALA A 76 -2.85 -3.79 2.24
N HIS A 77 -1.83 -4.60 2.04
CA HIS A 77 -1.29 -4.90 0.70
C HIS A 77 -2.30 -5.64 -0.20
N LEU A 78 -3.03 -6.60 0.36
CA LEU A 78 -4.08 -7.31 -0.39
C LEU A 78 -5.19 -6.36 -0.84
N ILE A 79 -5.63 -5.46 0.03
CA ILE A 79 -6.62 -4.43 -0.30
C ILE A 79 -6.11 -3.54 -1.43
N ALA A 80 -4.89 -3.05 -1.33
CA ALA A 80 -4.30 -2.20 -2.35
C ALA A 80 -4.22 -2.90 -3.71
N ARG A 81 -3.83 -4.17 -3.73
CA ARG A 81 -3.78 -4.98 -4.95
C ARG A 81 -5.15 -5.19 -5.58
N HIS A 82 -6.12 -5.49 -4.74
CA HIS A 82 -7.48 -5.78 -5.20
C HIS A 82 -8.20 -4.54 -5.75
N THR A 83 -7.98 -3.40 -5.14
CA THR A 83 -8.58 -2.12 -5.54
C THR A 83 -7.78 -1.37 -6.61
N LYS A 84 -6.61 -1.86 -7.02
CA LYS A 84 -5.66 -1.19 -7.93
C LYS A 84 -5.24 0.20 -7.45
N ALA A 85 -5.35 0.45 -6.15
CA ALA A 85 -4.93 1.69 -5.54
C ALA A 85 -3.40 1.75 -5.38
N GLN A 86 -2.86 2.95 -5.37
CA GLN A 86 -1.47 3.17 -4.99
C GLN A 86 -1.30 2.94 -3.50
N PHE A 87 -0.40 2.05 -3.14
CA PHE A 87 -0.06 1.79 -1.74
C PHE A 87 1.10 2.68 -1.30
N VAL A 88 0.90 3.44 -0.23
CA VAL A 88 1.92 4.32 0.34
C VAL A 88 2.10 3.97 1.82
N PRO A 89 3.21 3.36 2.20
CA PRO A 89 3.54 3.14 3.60
C PRO A 89 4.05 4.42 4.24
N PHE A 90 3.66 4.66 5.48
CA PHE A 90 4.12 5.76 6.31
C PHE A 90 4.34 5.28 7.75
N SER A 91 5.48 5.61 8.33
CA SER A 91 5.78 5.29 9.72
C SER A 91 5.66 6.54 10.59
N ALA A 92 4.82 6.46 11.62
CA ALA A 92 4.70 7.52 12.62
C ALA A 92 5.94 7.65 13.53
N VAL A 93 6.85 6.69 13.48
CA VAL A 93 8.13 6.74 14.22
C VAL A 93 9.14 7.62 13.50
N THR A 94 9.27 7.45 12.19
CA THR A 94 10.31 8.10 11.37
C THR A 94 9.80 9.28 10.58
N GLY A 95 8.51 9.32 10.24
CA GLY A 95 7.88 10.40 9.50
C GLY A 95 7.21 11.44 10.40
N GLY A 96 7.05 12.65 9.88
CA GLY A 96 6.40 13.76 10.55
C GLY A 96 5.14 14.25 9.82
N ILE A 97 4.42 15.18 10.43
CA ILE A 97 3.21 15.78 9.85
C ILE A 97 3.49 16.49 8.51
N PRO A 98 4.60 17.22 8.31
CA PRO A 98 4.90 17.82 7.00
C PRO A 98 4.99 16.77 5.88
N GLU A 99 5.64 15.64 6.13
CA GLU A 99 5.74 14.53 5.17
C GLU A 99 4.36 13.94 4.87
N LEU A 100 3.55 13.72 5.89
CA LEU A 100 2.19 13.23 5.74
C LEU A 100 1.34 14.16 4.86
N ARG A 101 1.40 15.46 5.08
CA ARG A 101 0.69 16.46 4.25
C ARG A 101 1.12 16.40 2.79
N THR A 102 2.40 16.18 2.53
CA THR A 102 2.93 16.01 1.17
C THR A 102 2.34 14.75 0.52
N ILE A 103 2.27 13.65 1.25
CA ILE A 103 1.67 12.40 0.75
C ILE A 103 0.20 12.61 0.41
N ILE A 104 -0.56 13.24 1.30
CA ILE A 104 -1.98 13.52 1.08
C ILE A 104 -2.18 14.39 -0.17
N LYS A 105 -1.42 15.47 -0.29
CA LYS A 105 -1.49 16.36 -1.46
C LYS A 105 -1.18 15.62 -2.76
N THR A 106 -0.17 14.78 -2.76
CA THR A 106 0.19 13.95 -3.92
C THR A 106 -0.93 12.96 -4.27
N ALA A 107 -1.56 12.37 -3.26
CA ALA A 107 -2.69 11.46 -3.46
C ALA A 107 -3.91 12.16 -4.08
N GLU A 108 -4.24 13.36 -3.60
CA GLU A 108 -5.31 14.18 -4.16
C GLU A 108 -5.05 14.56 -5.62
N GLN A 109 -3.82 14.96 -5.93
CA GLN A 109 -3.41 15.27 -7.29
C GLN A 109 -3.50 14.05 -8.21
N ARG A 110 -3.05 12.89 -7.75
CA ARG A 110 -3.14 11.63 -8.51
C ARG A 110 -4.58 11.26 -8.81
N GLN A 111 -5.46 11.40 -7.82
CA GLN A 111 -6.88 11.13 -8.02
C GLN A 111 -7.52 12.11 -9.01
N ALA A 112 -7.17 13.39 -8.94
CA ALA A 112 -7.70 14.41 -9.85
C ALA A 112 -7.24 14.21 -11.30
N ILE A 113 -5.99 13.76 -11.52
CA ILE A 113 -5.40 13.63 -12.87
C ILE A 113 -5.84 12.32 -13.55
N ASN A 114 -5.77 11.20 -12.87
CA ASN A 114 -5.98 9.87 -13.47
C ASN A 114 -7.02 9.00 -12.75
N GLY A 115 -7.70 9.55 -11.74
CA GLY A 115 -8.72 8.82 -10.99
C GLY A 115 -8.18 7.72 -10.08
N GLN A 116 -6.85 7.60 -9.94
CA GLN A 116 -6.24 6.56 -9.13
C GLN A 116 -6.33 6.89 -7.64
N ARG A 117 -6.89 5.98 -6.88
CA ARG A 117 -6.98 6.09 -5.42
C ARG A 117 -5.66 5.73 -4.75
N THR A 118 -5.45 6.24 -3.56
CA THR A 118 -4.27 5.95 -2.73
C THR A 118 -4.72 5.35 -1.41
N ILE A 119 -4.06 4.27 -1.03
CA ILE A 119 -4.20 3.68 0.31
C ILE A 119 -2.96 4.06 1.09
N LEU A 120 -3.17 4.89 2.10
CA LEU A 120 -2.12 5.25 3.04
C LEU A 120 -2.14 4.24 4.20
N PHE A 121 -1.06 3.50 4.34
CA PHE A 121 -0.85 2.60 5.46
C PHE A 121 0.01 3.29 6.51
N VAL A 122 -0.57 3.57 7.67
CA VAL A 122 0.13 4.24 8.76
C VAL A 122 0.51 3.22 9.82
N ASP A 123 1.80 3.00 9.97
CA ASP A 123 2.34 2.12 11.01
C ASP A 123 2.68 2.92 12.27
N GLU A 124 2.49 2.30 13.45
CA GLU A 124 2.83 2.88 14.74
C GLU A 124 2.10 4.21 15.03
N ILE A 125 0.84 4.34 14.63
CA ILE A 125 0.05 5.57 14.78
C ILE A 125 -0.04 6.06 16.24
N HIS A 126 0.10 5.17 17.21
CA HIS A 126 0.13 5.50 18.64
C HIS A 126 1.34 6.37 19.05
N ARG A 127 2.35 6.46 18.21
CA ARG A 127 3.50 7.36 18.40
C ARG A 127 3.14 8.83 18.16
N PHE A 128 2.05 9.08 17.47
CA PHE A 128 1.51 10.43 17.33
C PHE A 128 0.68 10.82 18.55
N ASN A 129 0.73 12.10 18.92
CA ASN A 129 -0.18 12.64 19.91
C ASN A 129 -1.60 12.77 19.34
N LYS A 130 -2.59 13.09 20.19
CA LYS A 130 -3.97 13.19 19.77
C LYS A 130 -4.19 14.20 18.63
N ALA A 131 -3.56 15.38 18.73
CA ALA A 131 -3.69 16.41 17.69
C ALA A 131 -3.13 15.95 16.34
N GLN A 132 -2.03 15.21 16.34
CA GLN A 132 -1.45 14.62 15.15
C GLN A 132 -2.34 13.50 14.58
N GLN A 133 -2.93 12.67 15.43
CA GLN A 133 -3.87 11.63 14.99
C GLN A 133 -5.14 12.24 14.37
N ASP A 134 -5.61 13.35 14.89
CA ASP A 134 -6.78 14.06 14.36
C ASP A 134 -6.55 14.56 12.90
N ALA A 135 -5.31 14.73 12.48
CA ALA A 135 -4.98 15.08 11.10
C ALA A 135 -5.33 13.98 10.07
N PHE A 136 -5.55 12.74 10.52
CA PHE A 136 -5.98 11.62 9.66
C PHE A 136 -7.51 11.50 9.56
N LEU A 137 -8.25 12.22 10.37
CA LEU A 137 -9.70 12.17 10.34
C LEU A 137 -10.22 13.14 9.28
N PRO A 138 -11.29 12.75 8.57
CA PRO A 138 -11.94 13.63 7.61
C PRO A 138 -12.62 14.82 8.31
#